data_210208e02998438d19d5f732bbd22217
#
_entry.id   210208e02998438d19d5f732bbd22217
#
_cell.length_a   1.000
_cell.length_b   1.000
_cell.length_c   1.000
_cell.angle_alpha   90.00
_cell.angle_beta   90.00
_cell.angle_gamma   90.00
#
_symmetry.space_group_name_H-M   'P 1'
#
loop_
_entity.id
_entity.type
_entity.pdbx_description
1 polymer ?
#
loop_
_entity_poly.entity_id
_entity_poly.type
_entity_poly.pdbx_seq_one_letter_code
_entity_poly.pdbx_strand_id
1 'polypeptide(L)'
;MDAKSFCVDMTIELNGWKAKLYDVIRKANSLATTDRKKVTPMVNELNALMDDLDRKIFSLARECPAEWSAEKTAIEEKLSRMKDRWKDVWGVMGEEEYGIGGA
;
A
#
# COMPACT_ATOMS: atom_id res chain seq x y z
N MET A 1 0.03 -15.69 -17.00
CA MET A 1 -0.84 -14.56 -16.66
C MET A 1 -0.51 -13.39 -17.57
N ASP A 2 -1.51 -12.78 -18.14
CA ASP A 2 -1.27 -11.63 -19.00
C ASP A 2 -1.31 -10.34 -18.19
N ALA A 3 -0.90 -9.25 -18.81
CA ALA A 3 -0.82 -7.98 -18.11
C ALA A 3 -2.19 -7.52 -17.60
N LYS A 4 -3.24 -7.79 -18.35
CA LYS A 4 -4.57 -7.37 -17.97
C LYS A 4 -5.04 -8.06 -16.69
N SER A 5 -4.83 -9.39 -16.61
CA SER A 5 -5.22 -10.15 -15.42
C SER A 5 -4.39 -9.71 -14.21
N PHE A 6 -3.11 -9.47 -14.42
CA PHE A 6 -2.24 -8.99 -13.36
C PHE A 6 -2.73 -7.65 -12.83
N CYS A 7 -3.11 -6.74 -13.74
CA CYS A 7 -3.60 -5.42 -13.32
C CYS A 7 -4.91 -5.51 -12.54
N VAL A 8 -5.81 -6.41 -12.96
CA VAL A 8 -7.06 -6.61 -12.21
C VAL A 8 -6.75 -7.09 -10.80
N ASP A 9 -5.87 -8.08 -10.67
CA ASP A 9 -5.53 -8.62 -9.36
C ASP A 9 -4.87 -7.57 -8.48
N MET A 10 -3.97 -6.77 -9.04
CA MET A 10 -3.28 -5.73 -8.28
C MET A 10 -4.23 -4.62 -7.87
N THR A 11 -5.19 -4.28 -8.72
CA THR A 11 -6.18 -3.27 -8.38
C THR A 11 -7.03 -3.71 -7.19
N ILE A 12 -7.42 -4.98 -7.18
CA ILE A 12 -8.21 -5.53 -6.07
C ILE A 12 -7.39 -5.50 -4.79
N GLU A 13 -6.14 -5.94 -4.87
CA GLU A 13 -5.27 -5.95 -3.69
C GLU A 13 -5.04 -4.52 -3.18
N LEU A 14 -4.76 -3.59 -4.08
CA LEU A 14 -4.50 -2.21 -3.69
C LEU A 14 -5.72 -1.56 -3.05
N ASN A 15 -6.90 -1.85 -3.55
CA ASN A 15 -8.14 -1.32 -2.95
C ASN A 15 -8.31 -1.82 -1.53
N GLY A 16 -7.93 -3.07 -1.26
CA GLY A 16 -7.95 -3.59 0.10
C GLY A 16 -6.99 -2.84 1.01
N TRP A 17 -5.79 -2.53 0.51
CA TRP A 17 -4.81 -1.77 1.28
C TRP A 17 -5.27 -0.34 1.53
N LYS A 18 -5.94 0.28 0.55
CA LYS A 18 -6.47 1.63 0.72
C LYS A 18 -7.52 1.67 1.82
N ALA A 19 -8.39 0.66 1.89
CA ALA A 19 -9.38 0.59 2.95
C ALA A 19 -8.71 0.48 4.32
N LYS A 20 -7.65 -0.33 4.41
CA LYS A 20 -6.90 -0.43 5.66
C LYS A 20 -6.22 0.88 6.03
N LEU A 21 -5.75 1.61 5.03
CA LEU A 21 -5.12 2.90 5.29
C LEU A 21 -6.10 3.91 5.89
N TYR A 22 -7.33 3.91 5.44
CA TYR A 22 -8.35 4.77 6.05
C TYR A 22 -8.54 4.45 7.53
N ASP A 23 -8.53 3.17 7.87
CA ASP A 23 -8.64 2.77 9.28
C ASP A 23 -7.44 3.24 10.08
N VAL A 24 -6.24 3.14 9.51
CA VAL A 24 -5.02 3.62 10.16
C VAL A 24 -5.09 5.12 10.40
N ILE A 25 -5.53 5.86 9.40
CA ILE A 25 -5.64 7.32 9.53
C ILE A 25 -6.60 7.67 10.67
N ARG A 26 -7.72 6.97 10.74
CA ARG A 26 -8.68 7.22 11.80
C ARG A 26 -8.11 6.91 13.17
N LYS A 27 -7.39 5.80 13.27
CA LYS A 27 -6.73 5.44 14.52
C LYS A 27 -5.63 6.41 14.90
N ALA A 28 -4.87 6.86 13.92
CA ALA A 28 -3.78 7.80 14.16
C ALA A 28 -4.30 9.09 14.77
N ASN A 29 -5.51 9.51 14.39
CA ASN A 29 -6.09 10.73 14.93
C ASN A 29 -6.43 10.62 16.41
N SER A 30 -6.54 9.42 16.94
CA SER A 30 -6.84 9.23 18.36
C SER A 30 -5.60 8.94 19.19
N LEU A 31 -4.42 8.93 18.57
CA LEU A 31 -3.19 8.69 19.31
C LEU A 31 -2.74 9.92 20.08
N ALA A 32 -1.92 9.70 21.10
CA ALA A 32 -1.27 10.80 21.79
C ALA A 32 -0.42 11.58 20.80
N THR A 33 -0.19 12.86 21.09
CA THR A 33 0.51 13.75 20.16
C THR A 33 1.87 13.21 19.73
N THR A 34 2.63 12.65 20.67
CA THR A 34 3.96 12.13 20.36
C THR A 34 3.90 11.00 19.34
N ASP A 35 2.98 10.05 19.56
CA ASP A 35 2.85 8.91 18.65
C ASP A 35 2.27 9.37 17.31
N ARG A 36 1.38 10.33 17.34
CA ARG A 36 0.80 10.85 16.09
C ARG A 36 1.87 11.49 15.22
N LYS A 37 2.81 12.20 15.85
CA LYS A 37 3.90 12.82 15.10
C LYS A 37 4.81 11.78 14.45
N LYS A 38 4.97 10.63 15.09
CA LYS A 38 5.76 9.55 14.50
C LYS A 38 5.04 8.88 13.34
N VAL A 39 3.73 8.69 13.48
CA VAL A 39 2.95 7.94 12.50
C VAL A 39 2.63 8.78 11.27
N THR A 40 2.42 10.07 11.42
CA THR A 40 2.00 10.92 10.29
C THR A 40 2.92 10.83 9.08
N PRO A 41 4.25 10.93 9.20
CA PRO A 41 5.11 10.78 8.03
C PRO A 41 5.01 9.39 7.40
N MET A 42 4.83 8.35 8.23
CA MET A 42 4.70 7.00 7.71
C MET A 42 3.40 6.82 6.92
N VAL A 43 2.31 7.40 7.42
CA VAL A 43 1.03 7.37 6.72
C VAL A 43 1.13 8.12 5.39
N ASN A 44 1.82 9.26 5.40
CA ASN A 44 2.00 10.03 4.18
C ASN A 44 2.81 9.25 3.15
N GLU A 45 3.82 8.52 3.61
CA GLU A 45 4.61 7.69 2.71
C GLU A 45 3.77 6.54 2.14
N LEU A 46 2.95 5.90 2.98
CA LEU A 46 2.05 4.86 2.50
C LEU A 46 1.11 5.38 1.42
N ASN A 47 0.55 6.56 1.67
CA ASN A 47 -0.38 7.16 0.71
C ASN A 47 0.32 7.45 -0.62
N ALA A 48 1.55 7.97 -0.56
CA ALA A 48 2.33 8.25 -1.76
C ALA A 48 2.66 6.96 -2.52
N LEU A 49 3.01 5.89 -1.81
CA LEU A 49 3.30 4.61 -2.44
C LEU A 49 2.06 4.04 -3.12
N MET A 50 0.90 4.17 -2.47
CA MET A 50 -0.35 3.69 -3.07
C MET A 50 -0.74 4.48 -4.31
N ASP A 51 -0.53 5.80 -4.29
CA ASP A 51 -0.80 6.62 -5.46
C ASP A 51 0.11 6.24 -6.62
N ASP A 52 1.37 5.98 -6.32
CA ASP A 52 2.32 5.59 -7.35
C ASP A 52 1.96 4.22 -7.93
N LEU A 53 1.53 3.29 -7.08
CA LEU A 53 1.06 1.99 -7.54
C LEU A 53 -0.15 2.13 -8.44
N ASP A 54 -1.11 2.98 -8.06
CA ASP A 54 -2.28 3.23 -8.89
C ASP A 54 -1.87 3.68 -10.29
N ARG A 55 -0.94 4.63 -10.36
CA ARG A 55 -0.51 5.15 -11.65
C ARG A 55 0.18 4.10 -12.49
N LYS A 56 1.04 3.29 -11.85
CA LYS A 56 1.77 2.25 -12.57
C LYS A 56 0.83 1.16 -13.08
N ILE A 57 -0.13 0.76 -12.25
CA ILE A 57 -1.11 -0.24 -12.65
C ILE A 57 -1.98 0.28 -13.79
N PHE A 58 -2.42 1.53 -13.67
CA PHE A 58 -3.27 2.13 -14.70
C PHE A 58 -2.53 2.24 -16.03
N SER A 59 -1.27 2.67 -15.97
CA SER A 59 -0.46 2.80 -17.17
C SER A 59 -0.24 1.44 -17.84
N LEU A 60 0.08 0.43 -17.05
CA LEU A 60 0.28 -0.92 -17.60
C LEU A 60 -1.01 -1.44 -18.23
N ALA A 61 -2.14 -1.23 -17.58
CA ALA A 61 -3.42 -1.70 -18.10
C ALA A 61 -3.78 -1.01 -19.42
N ARG A 62 -3.45 0.28 -19.53
CA ARG A 62 -3.77 1.03 -20.75
C ARG A 62 -2.87 0.69 -21.91
N GLU A 63 -1.60 0.52 -21.63
CA GLU A 63 -0.62 0.37 -22.70
C GLU A 63 -0.45 -1.08 -23.14
N CYS A 64 -0.71 -2.01 -22.25
CA CYS A 64 -0.62 -3.44 -22.55
C CYS A 64 0.59 -3.79 -23.39
N PRO A 65 1.80 -3.44 -22.94
CA PRO A 65 3.00 -3.75 -23.76
C PRO A 65 3.18 -5.25 -23.88
N ALA A 66 3.76 -5.68 -24.99
CA ALA A 66 4.02 -7.08 -25.20
C ALA A 66 5.03 -7.59 -24.18
N GLU A 67 6.03 -6.78 -23.87
CA GLU A 67 6.98 -7.09 -22.83
C GLU A 67 6.68 -6.25 -21.62
N TRP A 68 6.23 -6.88 -20.57
CA TRP A 68 5.84 -6.13 -19.38
C TRP A 68 6.49 -6.66 -18.10
N SER A 69 7.50 -7.49 -18.20
CA SER A 69 8.15 -8.05 -17.02
C SER A 69 8.77 -6.98 -16.13
N ALA A 70 9.35 -5.95 -16.74
CA ALA A 70 9.95 -4.86 -15.95
C ALA A 70 8.88 -4.12 -15.16
N GLU A 71 7.74 -3.87 -15.77
CA GLU A 71 6.63 -3.20 -15.09
C GLU A 71 6.08 -4.05 -13.96
N LYS A 72 5.94 -5.35 -14.20
CA LYS A 72 5.48 -6.26 -13.17
C LYS A 72 6.41 -6.25 -11.97
N THR A 73 7.72 -6.34 -12.22
CA THR A 73 8.72 -6.32 -11.17
C THR A 73 8.67 -5.01 -10.38
N ALA A 74 8.56 -3.89 -11.08
CA ALA A 74 8.51 -2.59 -10.43
C ALA A 74 7.29 -2.47 -9.52
N ILE A 75 6.14 -2.96 -9.98
CA ILE A 75 4.92 -2.92 -9.19
C ILE A 75 5.05 -3.82 -7.96
N GLU A 76 5.59 -5.03 -8.14
CA GLU A 76 5.75 -5.97 -7.04
C GLU A 76 6.74 -5.46 -6.00
N GLU A 77 7.81 -4.83 -6.42
CA GLU A 77 8.79 -4.26 -5.50
C GLU A 77 8.18 -3.11 -4.69
N LYS A 78 7.41 -2.26 -5.35
CA LYS A 78 6.77 -1.15 -4.66
C LYS A 78 5.71 -1.64 -3.68
N LEU A 79 4.97 -2.68 -4.06
CA LEU A 79 3.99 -3.28 -3.16
C LEU A 79 4.69 -3.87 -1.93
N SER A 80 5.83 -4.52 -2.11
CA SER A 80 6.61 -5.07 -1.01
C SER A 80 7.08 -3.96 -0.07
N ARG A 81 7.55 -2.85 -0.63
CA ARG A 81 7.97 -1.71 0.18
C ARG A 81 6.78 -1.13 0.96
N MET A 82 5.63 -1.07 0.33
CA MET A 82 4.43 -0.60 1.01
C MET A 82 4.08 -1.48 2.20
N LYS A 83 4.19 -2.80 2.03
CA LYS A 83 3.92 -3.74 3.11
C LYS A 83 4.91 -3.58 4.25
N ASP A 84 6.18 -3.31 3.95
CA ASP A 84 7.18 -3.06 4.98
C ASP A 84 6.86 -1.80 5.77
N ARG A 85 6.47 -0.73 5.08
CA ARG A 85 6.08 0.50 5.77
C ARG A 85 4.84 0.30 6.61
N TRP A 86 3.93 -0.54 6.15
CA TRP A 86 2.75 -0.90 6.91
C TRP A 86 3.12 -1.51 8.27
N LYS A 87 4.10 -2.42 8.25
CA LYS A 87 4.57 -3.02 9.49
C LYS A 87 5.17 -1.97 10.42
N ASP A 88 5.90 -1.00 9.87
CA ASP A 88 6.49 0.06 10.67
C ASP A 88 5.41 0.88 11.37
N VAL A 89 4.33 1.18 10.67
CA VAL A 89 3.22 1.93 11.26
C VAL A 89 2.62 1.18 12.44
N TRP A 90 2.35 -0.11 12.25
CA TRP A 90 1.76 -0.89 13.34
C TRP A 90 2.72 -1.07 14.49
N GLY A 91 4.03 -1.10 14.21
CA GLY A 91 5.03 -1.14 15.26
C GLY A 91 4.97 0.07 16.17
N VAL A 92 4.74 1.25 15.60
CA VAL A 92 4.60 2.47 16.39
C VAL A 92 3.27 2.49 17.13
N MET A 93 2.20 2.06 16.47
CA MET A 93 0.87 2.11 17.07
C MET A 93 0.63 1.00 18.08
N GLY A 94 1.47 -0.02 18.09
CA GLY A 94 1.35 -1.09 19.06
C GLY A 94 0.11 -1.91 18.89
N GLU A 95 -0.31 -2.06 17.64
CA GLU A 95 -1.58 -2.68 17.44
C GLU A 95 -1.53 -4.04 16.87
N GLU A 96 -1.34 -5.00 17.69
CA GLU A 96 -1.30 -6.29 17.15
C GLU A 96 -2.59 -6.76 16.66
N GLU A 97 -3.63 -6.26 17.19
CA GLU A 97 -4.86 -6.79 16.75
C GLU A 97 -5.10 -6.48 15.31
N TYR A 98 -4.31 -5.70 14.81
CA TYR A 98 -4.56 -5.44 13.45
C TYR A 98 -3.72 -6.37 12.74
N GLY A 99 -2.96 -6.78 13.45
CA GLY A 99 -2.21 -7.76 13.04
C GLY A 99 -2.29 -8.01 11.72
N ILE A 100 -2.47 -7.55 11.41
CA ILE A 100 -2.51 -7.73 10.30
C ILE A 100 -2.49 -8.86 10.12
N GLY A 101 -2.06 -9.02 10.87
CA GLY A 101 -1.97 -10.22 10.73
C GLY A 101 -3.16 -10.71 10.66
N GLY A 102 -3.56 -10.33 11.29
CA GLY A 102 -4.55 -10.78 11.26
C GLY A 102 -4.88 -10.80 10.11
N ALA A 103 -4.58 -10.67 10.11
CA ALA A 103 -4.89 -10.79 9.24
C ALA A 103 -4.74 -11.20 8.80
#